data_7aa0c69cf694b8ca0dd63d5a9cd00849
#
_entry.id   7aa0c69cf694b8ca0dd63d5a9cd00849
#
_cell.length_a   1.000
_cell.length_b   1.000
_cell.length_c   1.000
_cell.angle_alpha   90.00
_cell.angle_beta   90.00
_cell.angle_gamma   90.00
#
_symmetry.space_group_name_H-M   'P 1'
#
loop_
_entity.id
_entity.type
_entity.pdbx_description
1 polymer ?
#
loop_
_entity_poly.entity_id
_entity_poly.type
_entity_poly.pdbx_seq_one_letter_code
_entity_poly.pdbx_strand_id
1 'polypeptide(L)'
;AENILIVTNTNYKDLCLEQLPNVEESNILCEPAMRNTAPCVAYAAFKIQSMNENANMIIAASDHIILKEDEFVRVVNDCLEITAKNDILLTLGITPSRPDTGYGYIQFTDEKIAEHKKARKVKTFTEKPDQELALNFLDSGDFLWNSGMFVWSAKSISLAYRKHLRDMYEVFEEGKEFYNTLEEKEFIDRVFPGCKNISIDYGIMEKSDNVYVYPADFGWSDLGTWGSLYTHLDLDDYKNAIQGKEVMLYDCSENIVKVADDKLVVIQGLHGYIVVENEGALLICKKEDEQQIKQFVTDVKSKGK
;
A
#
# COMPACT_ATOMS: atom_id res chain seq x y z
N ALA A 1 -3.66 21.56 -3.59
CA ALA A 1 -2.47 20.99 -2.91
C ALA A 1 -2.47 21.23 -1.39
N GLU A 2 -3.20 22.24 -0.91
CA GLU A 2 -3.18 22.67 0.51
C GLU A 2 -3.55 21.56 1.52
N ASN A 3 -4.40 20.63 1.11
CA ASN A 3 -4.90 19.53 1.96
C ASN A 3 -4.18 18.18 1.70
N ILE A 4 -3.01 18.20 1.08
CA ILE A 4 -2.21 17.01 0.83
C ILE A 4 -0.97 17.07 1.71
N LEU A 5 -0.79 16.06 2.57
CA LEU A 5 0.43 15.83 3.31
C LEU A 5 1.17 14.63 2.72
N ILE A 6 2.47 14.74 2.55
CA ILE A 6 3.34 13.66 2.10
C ILE A 6 4.21 13.25 3.28
N VAL A 7 4.06 12.00 3.73
CA VAL A 7 4.93 11.45 4.78
C VAL A 7 5.98 10.59 4.13
N THR A 8 7.24 10.92 4.34
CA THR A 8 8.37 10.24 3.71
C THR A 8 9.60 10.22 4.61
N ASN A 9 10.60 9.42 4.27
CA ASN A 9 11.88 9.46 4.96
C ASN A 9 12.65 10.74 4.62
N THR A 10 13.39 11.28 5.58
CA THR A 10 14.20 12.50 5.44
C THR A 10 15.07 12.49 4.18
N ASN A 11 15.58 11.31 3.77
CA ASN A 11 16.45 11.17 2.60
C ASN A 11 15.75 11.40 1.25
N TYR A 12 14.42 11.37 1.22
CA TYR A 12 13.62 11.53 0.00
C TYR A 12 12.94 12.89 -0.12
N LYS A 13 13.14 13.78 0.86
CA LYS A 13 12.51 15.10 0.87
C LYS A 13 12.78 15.90 -0.40
N ASP A 14 14.05 16.02 -0.78
CA ASP A 14 14.46 16.80 -1.96
C ASP A 14 13.88 16.20 -3.25
N LEU A 15 13.80 14.88 -3.35
CA LEU A 15 13.15 14.21 -4.47
C LEU A 15 11.65 14.50 -4.54
N CYS A 16 10.96 14.53 -3.40
CA CYS A 16 9.54 14.91 -3.35
C CYS A 16 9.35 16.36 -3.81
N LEU A 17 10.19 17.30 -3.39
CA LEU A 17 10.13 18.71 -3.82
C LEU A 17 10.40 18.86 -5.32
N GLU A 18 11.35 18.10 -5.87
CA GLU A 18 11.64 18.10 -7.30
C GLU A 18 10.47 17.59 -8.14
N GLN A 19 9.86 16.47 -7.73
CA GLN A 19 8.78 15.84 -8.49
C GLN A 19 7.41 16.50 -8.28
N LEU A 20 7.21 17.20 -7.16
CA LEU A 20 5.94 17.81 -6.79
C LEU A 20 6.09 19.31 -6.49
N PRO A 21 6.44 20.11 -7.50
CA PRO A 21 6.77 21.53 -7.31
C PRO A 21 5.60 22.40 -6.81
N ASN A 22 4.37 21.87 -6.84
CA ASN A 22 3.16 22.56 -6.38
C ASN A 22 2.78 22.20 -4.93
N VAL A 23 3.54 21.34 -4.26
CA VAL A 23 3.35 20.99 -2.84
C VAL A 23 4.25 21.88 -2.00
N GLU A 24 3.69 22.51 -0.97
CA GLU A 24 4.47 23.32 -0.03
C GLU A 24 5.41 22.42 0.78
N GLU A 25 6.61 22.90 1.04
CA GLU A 25 7.62 22.18 1.83
C GLU A 25 7.10 21.81 3.22
N SER A 26 6.26 22.63 3.84
CA SER A 26 5.59 22.39 5.12
C SER A 26 4.65 21.17 5.12
N ASN A 27 4.20 20.75 3.93
CA ASN A 27 3.33 19.60 3.74
C ASN A 27 4.12 18.29 3.53
N ILE A 28 5.46 18.36 3.49
CA ILE A 28 6.32 17.17 3.42
C ILE A 28 6.80 16.83 4.84
N LEU A 29 6.19 15.83 5.44
CA LEU A 29 6.48 15.35 6.78
C LEU A 29 7.62 14.31 6.72
N CYS A 30 8.76 14.63 7.33
CA CYS A 30 9.94 13.78 7.26
C CYS A 30 10.06 12.88 8.46
N GLU A 31 10.09 11.57 8.22
CA GLU A 31 10.42 10.56 9.23
C GLU A 31 11.93 10.44 9.41
N PRO A 32 12.46 10.61 10.64
CA PRO A 32 13.89 10.48 10.89
C PRO A 32 14.36 9.02 10.97
N ALA A 33 13.43 8.05 11.03
CA ALA A 33 13.72 6.63 11.11
C ALA A 33 12.59 5.80 10.48
N MET A 34 12.92 4.64 9.92
CA MET A 34 11.94 3.70 9.37
C MET A 34 11.28 2.92 10.52
N ARG A 35 9.98 3.16 10.79
CA ARG A 35 9.20 2.53 11.86
C ARG A 35 7.89 1.90 11.39
N ASN A 36 7.78 1.61 10.07
CA ASN A 36 6.58 1.09 9.45
C ASN A 36 5.41 2.09 9.48
N THR A 37 4.21 1.69 9.07
CA THR A 37 3.11 2.60 8.74
C THR A 37 2.36 3.16 9.95
N ALA A 38 2.35 2.50 11.12
CA ALA A 38 1.61 3.05 12.26
C ALA A 38 2.20 4.38 12.78
N PRO A 39 3.51 4.54 13.03
CA PRO A 39 4.05 5.86 13.41
C PRO A 39 3.91 6.92 12.32
N CYS A 40 4.04 6.53 11.04
CA CYS A 40 3.82 7.38 9.88
C CYS A 40 2.42 7.99 9.90
N VAL A 41 1.40 7.14 10.01
CA VAL A 41 -0.01 7.55 10.09
C VAL A 41 -0.28 8.36 11.36
N ALA A 42 0.30 7.98 12.51
CA ALA A 42 0.14 8.74 13.76
C ALA A 42 0.64 10.19 13.59
N TYR A 43 1.84 10.39 13.08
CA TYR A 43 2.39 11.73 12.87
C TYR A 43 1.44 12.60 12.04
N ALA A 44 1.04 12.13 10.87
CA ALA A 44 0.11 12.87 10.01
C ALA A 44 -1.25 13.12 10.70
N ALA A 45 -1.83 12.09 11.32
CA ALA A 45 -3.16 12.17 11.93
C ALA A 45 -3.21 13.15 13.11
N PHE A 46 -2.22 13.12 14.01
CA PHE A 46 -2.17 14.01 15.16
C PHE A 46 -1.86 15.45 14.75
N LYS A 47 -1.00 15.66 13.74
CA LYS A 47 -0.76 16.98 13.14
C LYS A 47 -2.04 17.55 12.51
N ILE A 48 -2.76 16.77 11.71
CA ILE A 48 -4.05 17.18 11.13
C ILE A 48 -5.06 17.49 12.25
N GLN A 49 -5.14 16.65 13.27
CA GLN A 49 -6.05 16.85 14.40
C GLN A 49 -5.76 18.15 15.15
N SER A 50 -4.48 18.56 15.28
CA SER A 50 -4.12 19.84 15.91
C SER A 50 -4.58 21.06 15.12
N MET A 51 -4.72 20.93 13.78
CA MET A 51 -5.24 21.97 12.91
C MET A 51 -6.77 21.99 12.86
N ASN A 52 -7.37 20.78 12.82
CA ASN A 52 -8.82 20.62 12.73
C ASN A 52 -9.27 19.30 13.40
N GLU A 53 -9.87 19.39 14.56
CA GLU A 53 -10.38 18.24 15.32
C GLU A 53 -11.43 17.43 14.58
N ASN A 54 -12.15 18.07 13.64
CA ASN A 54 -13.20 17.44 12.84
C ASN A 54 -12.72 17.01 11.44
N ALA A 55 -11.40 16.98 11.21
CA ALA A 55 -10.86 16.56 9.93
C ALA A 55 -11.20 15.09 9.63
N ASN A 56 -11.53 14.83 8.37
CA ASN A 56 -11.51 13.49 7.80
C ASN A 56 -10.31 13.37 6.89
N MET A 57 -9.72 12.19 6.83
CA MET A 57 -8.54 11.96 6.04
C MET A 57 -8.60 10.63 5.29
N ILE A 58 -7.97 10.60 4.13
CA ILE A 58 -7.60 9.39 3.42
C ILE A 58 -6.09 9.18 3.57
N ILE A 59 -5.68 7.96 3.82
CA ILE A 59 -4.31 7.49 3.80
C ILE A 59 -4.14 6.62 2.56
N ALA A 60 -3.19 6.94 1.72
CA ALA A 60 -2.90 6.19 0.50
C ALA A 60 -1.38 6.07 0.29
N ALA A 61 -0.92 4.92 -0.17
CA ALA A 61 0.45 4.74 -0.60
C ALA A 61 0.70 5.51 -1.91
N SER A 62 1.90 6.06 -2.08
CA SER A 62 2.24 6.91 -3.23
C SER A 62 2.69 6.14 -4.47
N ASP A 63 2.97 4.84 -4.32
CA ASP A 63 3.51 3.95 -5.35
C ASP A 63 2.46 3.00 -5.95
N HIS A 64 1.20 3.14 -5.58
CA HIS A 64 0.10 2.38 -6.15
C HIS A 64 -0.40 3.00 -7.46
N ILE A 65 -0.83 2.16 -8.41
CA ILE A 65 -1.48 2.60 -9.64
C ILE A 65 -3.01 2.62 -9.47
N ILE A 66 -3.64 3.64 -10.06
CA ILE A 66 -5.10 3.81 -10.14
C ILE A 66 -5.44 4.16 -11.59
N LEU A 67 -6.19 3.30 -12.27
CA LEU A 67 -6.49 3.46 -13.69
C LEU A 67 -7.79 4.24 -13.97
N LYS A 68 -8.74 4.23 -13.04
CA LYS A 68 -10.04 4.89 -13.18
C LYS A 68 -10.14 6.02 -12.15
N GLU A 69 -9.47 7.14 -12.40
CA GLU A 69 -9.34 8.26 -11.46
C GLU A 69 -10.70 8.83 -11.01
N ASP A 70 -11.64 9.03 -11.94
CA ASP A 70 -12.98 9.53 -11.62
C ASP A 70 -13.73 8.61 -10.65
N GLU A 71 -13.61 7.30 -10.83
CA GLU A 71 -14.23 6.31 -9.95
C GLU A 71 -13.53 6.30 -8.58
N PHE A 72 -12.21 6.44 -8.55
CA PHE A 72 -11.47 6.58 -7.29
C PHE A 72 -11.93 7.80 -6.50
N VAL A 73 -12.01 8.95 -7.15
CA VAL A 73 -12.50 10.21 -6.51
C VAL A 73 -13.91 10.03 -5.98
N ARG A 74 -14.80 9.41 -6.75
CA ARG A 74 -16.17 9.11 -6.31
C ARG A 74 -16.20 8.21 -5.07
N VAL A 75 -15.43 7.12 -5.08
CA VAL A 75 -15.32 6.19 -3.95
C VAL A 75 -14.78 6.88 -2.71
N VAL A 76 -13.73 7.69 -2.85
CA VAL A 76 -13.14 8.44 -1.74
C VAL A 76 -14.13 9.41 -1.13
N ASN A 77 -14.89 10.15 -1.96
CA ASN A 77 -15.91 11.06 -1.46
C ASN A 77 -17.01 10.31 -0.70
N ASP A 78 -17.53 9.20 -1.23
CA ASP A 78 -18.48 8.34 -0.53
C ASP A 78 -17.92 7.91 0.86
N CYS A 79 -16.65 7.48 0.91
CA CYS A 79 -16.00 7.04 2.15
C CYS A 79 -15.81 8.19 3.16
N LEU A 80 -15.42 9.38 2.70
CA LEU A 80 -15.30 10.56 3.54
C LEU A 80 -16.65 10.98 4.14
N GLU A 81 -17.74 10.90 3.37
CA GLU A 81 -19.10 11.17 3.90
C GLU A 81 -19.51 10.16 4.98
N ILE A 82 -19.15 8.87 4.79
CA ILE A 82 -19.43 7.81 5.76
C ILE A 82 -18.67 8.07 7.07
N THR A 83 -17.38 8.35 6.99
CA THR A 83 -16.52 8.52 8.17
C THR A 83 -16.73 9.85 8.89
N ALA A 84 -17.29 10.86 8.20
CA ALA A 84 -17.71 12.10 8.83
C ALA A 84 -18.89 11.94 9.81
N LYS A 85 -19.74 10.93 9.56
CA LYS A 85 -20.97 10.71 10.32
C LYS A 85 -20.90 9.54 11.29
N ASN A 86 -19.89 8.68 11.15
CA ASN A 86 -19.77 7.43 11.89
C ASN A 86 -18.37 7.30 12.52
N ASP A 87 -18.31 6.86 13.77
CA ASP A 87 -17.04 6.56 14.45
C ASP A 87 -16.54 5.17 14.04
N ILE A 88 -15.97 5.10 12.84
CA ILE A 88 -15.45 3.87 12.23
C ILE A 88 -14.07 4.09 11.61
N LEU A 89 -13.38 2.99 11.39
CA LEU A 89 -12.18 2.88 10.57
C LEU A 89 -12.57 2.20 9.27
N LEU A 90 -12.44 2.89 8.15
CA LEU A 90 -12.84 2.38 6.84
C LEU A 90 -11.60 2.07 6.00
N THR A 91 -11.59 0.91 5.33
CA THR A 91 -10.57 0.55 4.34
C THR A 91 -11.22 0.34 2.98
N LEU A 92 -10.46 0.60 1.90
CA LEU A 92 -10.88 0.27 0.54
C LEU A 92 -10.49 -1.17 0.23
N GLY A 93 -11.48 -1.98 -0.16
CA GLY A 93 -11.27 -3.37 -0.53
C GLY A 93 -11.46 -3.56 -2.02
N ILE A 94 -10.51 -4.21 -2.69
CA ILE A 94 -10.56 -4.46 -4.13
C ILE A 94 -11.08 -5.87 -4.38
N THR A 95 -12.02 -6.01 -5.31
CA THR A 95 -12.56 -7.32 -5.69
C THR A 95 -11.46 -8.19 -6.30
N PRO A 96 -11.15 -9.35 -5.71
CA PRO A 96 -10.14 -10.25 -6.25
C PRO A 96 -10.50 -10.74 -7.65
N SER A 97 -9.57 -10.68 -8.59
CA SER A 97 -9.72 -11.22 -9.95
C SER A 97 -8.90 -12.50 -10.18
N ARG A 98 -8.02 -12.84 -9.24
CA ARG A 98 -7.13 -14.01 -9.25
C ARG A 98 -6.74 -14.38 -7.82
N PRO A 99 -6.23 -15.60 -7.58
CA PRO A 99 -5.75 -16.03 -6.26
C PRO A 99 -4.33 -15.50 -6.00
N ASP A 100 -4.21 -14.20 -5.69
CA ASP A 100 -2.91 -13.55 -5.45
C ASP A 100 -2.41 -13.83 -4.04
N THR A 101 -1.20 -14.38 -3.92
CA THR A 101 -0.55 -14.69 -2.64
C THR A 101 0.31 -13.53 -2.10
N GLY A 102 0.47 -12.47 -2.88
CA GLY A 102 1.21 -11.26 -2.50
C GLY A 102 0.38 -10.25 -1.73
N TYR A 103 -0.96 -10.37 -1.76
CA TYR A 103 -1.88 -9.42 -1.14
C TYR A 103 -2.41 -9.89 0.22
N GLY A 104 -2.78 -8.92 1.05
CA GLY A 104 -3.66 -9.17 2.19
C GLY A 104 -5.11 -9.31 1.75
N TYR A 105 -5.88 -10.13 2.45
CA TYR A 105 -7.31 -10.35 2.21
C TYR A 105 -8.14 -9.90 3.40
N ILE A 106 -9.30 -9.32 3.12
CA ILE A 106 -10.26 -8.83 4.11
C ILE A 106 -11.55 -9.62 3.95
N GLN A 107 -11.90 -10.44 4.95
CA GLN A 107 -13.22 -11.06 5.02
C GLN A 107 -14.23 -10.07 5.58
N PHE A 108 -15.37 -9.94 4.94
CA PHE A 108 -16.46 -9.10 5.40
C PHE A 108 -17.73 -9.89 5.70
N THR A 109 -18.64 -9.27 6.43
CA THR A 109 -19.97 -9.82 6.74
C THR A 109 -21.06 -9.07 5.96
N ASP A 110 -22.30 -9.56 6.04
CA ASP A 110 -23.45 -8.87 5.45
C ASP A 110 -23.91 -7.64 6.25
N GLU A 111 -23.33 -7.40 7.42
CA GLU A 111 -23.62 -6.23 8.24
C GLU A 111 -23.18 -4.95 7.52
N LYS A 112 -24.09 -3.98 7.42
CA LYS A 112 -23.92 -2.72 6.70
C LYS A 112 -24.18 -1.54 7.62
N ILE A 113 -23.62 -0.40 7.24
CA ILE A 113 -24.02 0.88 7.83
C ILE A 113 -25.39 1.25 7.25
N ALA A 114 -26.35 1.62 8.12
CA ALA A 114 -27.77 1.76 7.77
C ALA A 114 -28.03 2.69 6.55
N GLU A 115 -27.31 3.79 6.46
CA GLU A 115 -27.45 4.79 5.38
C GLU A 115 -26.50 4.53 4.19
N HIS A 116 -25.48 3.65 4.35
CA HIS A 116 -24.41 3.42 3.38
C HIS A 116 -24.26 1.93 3.07
N LYS A 117 -25.16 1.40 2.25
CA LYS A 117 -25.30 -0.03 1.97
C LYS A 117 -24.08 -0.70 1.31
N LYS A 118 -23.10 0.06 0.81
CA LYS A 118 -21.88 -0.49 0.22
C LYS A 118 -20.82 -0.87 1.26
N ALA A 119 -20.67 -0.08 2.33
CA ALA A 119 -19.73 -0.39 3.39
C ALA A 119 -20.18 -1.64 4.17
N ARG A 120 -19.24 -2.59 4.36
CA ARG A 120 -19.44 -3.89 5.01
C ARG A 120 -18.59 -3.97 6.26
N LYS A 121 -19.13 -4.61 7.30
CA LYS A 121 -18.37 -4.89 8.51
C LYS A 121 -17.25 -5.88 8.21
N VAL A 122 -16.03 -5.55 8.63
CA VAL A 122 -14.90 -6.48 8.54
C VAL A 122 -15.03 -7.56 9.60
N LYS A 123 -14.79 -8.79 9.22
CA LYS A 123 -14.75 -9.97 10.09
C LYS A 123 -13.31 -10.30 10.49
N THR A 124 -12.40 -10.35 9.51
CA THR A 124 -11.00 -10.68 9.74
C THR A 124 -10.10 -10.19 8.61
N PHE A 125 -8.82 -10.07 8.90
CA PHE A 125 -7.76 -9.87 7.93
C PHE A 125 -6.92 -11.13 7.84
N THR A 126 -6.44 -11.45 6.63
CA THR A 126 -5.49 -12.54 6.40
C THR A 126 -4.38 -12.03 5.49
N GLU A 127 -3.18 -11.95 5.99
CA GLU A 127 -2.04 -11.43 5.26
C GLU A 127 -1.35 -12.54 4.47
N LYS A 128 -1.20 -12.35 3.16
CA LYS A 128 -0.42 -13.19 2.25
C LYS A 128 -0.68 -14.68 2.41
N PRO A 129 -1.89 -15.17 2.09
CA PRO A 129 -2.25 -16.57 2.18
C PRO A 129 -1.40 -17.42 1.22
N ASP A 130 -1.38 -18.72 1.44
CA ASP A 130 -0.90 -19.65 0.43
C ASP A 130 -1.88 -19.76 -0.76
N GLN A 131 -1.48 -20.44 -1.82
CA GLN A 131 -2.24 -20.56 -3.06
C GLN A 131 -3.61 -21.24 -2.86
N GLU A 132 -3.67 -22.29 -2.04
CA GLU A 132 -4.90 -23.03 -1.78
C GLU A 132 -5.91 -22.16 -1.02
N LEU A 133 -5.44 -21.43 -0.02
CA LEU A 133 -6.27 -20.52 0.77
C LEU A 133 -6.74 -19.32 -0.08
N ALA A 134 -5.87 -18.77 -0.95
CA ALA A 134 -6.23 -17.68 -1.85
C ALA A 134 -7.32 -18.11 -2.86
N LEU A 135 -7.26 -19.34 -3.38
CA LEU A 135 -8.32 -19.91 -4.22
C LEU A 135 -9.64 -20.01 -3.45
N ASN A 136 -9.61 -20.53 -2.22
CA ASN A 136 -10.80 -20.64 -1.39
C ASN A 136 -11.43 -19.28 -1.10
N PHE A 137 -10.61 -18.23 -0.89
CA PHE A 137 -11.10 -16.86 -0.70
C PHE A 137 -11.78 -16.29 -1.95
N LEU A 138 -11.22 -16.57 -3.13
CA LEU A 138 -11.81 -16.15 -4.39
C LEU A 138 -13.18 -16.81 -4.62
N ASP A 139 -13.29 -18.11 -4.35
CA ASP A 139 -14.51 -18.90 -4.56
C ASP A 139 -15.61 -18.56 -3.54
N SER A 140 -15.27 -18.17 -2.33
CA SER A 140 -16.24 -17.84 -1.27
C SER A 140 -17.01 -16.55 -1.53
N GLY A 141 -16.42 -15.59 -2.24
CA GLY A 141 -17.04 -14.32 -2.64
C GLY A 141 -17.24 -13.29 -1.52
N ASP A 142 -16.79 -13.58 -0.29
CA ASP A 142 -16.87 -12.68 0.87
C ASP A 142 -15.49 -12.11 1.30
N PHE A 143 -14.51 -12.17 0.38
CA PHE A 143 -13.19 -11.60 0.55
C PHE A 143 -12.87 -10.51 -0.47
N LEU A 144 -12.13 -9.51 -0.04
CA LEU A 144 -11.56 -8.44 -0.86
C LEU A 144 -10.06 -8.36 -0.61
N TRP A 145 -9.29 -7.91 -1.60
CA TRP A 145 -7.89 -7.55 -1.37
C TRP A 145 -7.79 -6.27 -0.51
N ASN A 146 -6.90 -6.26 0.45
CA ASN A 146 -6.56 -5.08 1.22
C ASN A 146 -5.73 -4.12 0.37
N SER A 147 -6.30 -2.99 -0.02
CA SER A 147 -5.58 -1.99 -0.82
C SER A 147 -4.54 -1.20 -0.01
N GLY A 148 -4.56 -1.30 1.32
CA GLY A 148 -3.74 -0.44 2.18
C GLY A 148 -4.17 1.03 2.18
N MET A 149 -5.36 1.34 1.63
CA MET A 149 -5.93 2.68 1.67
C MET A 149 -6.99 2.75 2.76
N PHE A 150 -6.89 3.77 3.61
CA PHE A 150 -7.75 3.91 4.78
C PHE A 150 -8.41 5.28 4.82
N VAL A 151 -9.65 5.33 5.32
CA VAL A 151 -10.41 6.57 5.49
C VAL A 151 -11.01 6.60 6.89
N TRP A 152 -10.82 7.70 7.61
CA TRP A 152 -11.34 7.91 8.95
C TRP A 152 -11.36 9.38 9.37
N SER A 153 -12.09 9.68 10.43
CA SER A 153 -11.96 10.97 11.09
C SER A 153 -10.69 11.01 11.98
N ALA A 154 -10.13 12.19 12.17
CA ALA A 154 -9.01 12.41 13.09
C ALA A 154 -9.33 11.91 14.50
N LYS A 155 -10.59 12.08 14.93
CA LYS A 155 -11.10 11.59 16.23
C LYS A 155 -11.10 10.06 16.29
N SER A 156 -11.64 9.37 15.27
CA SER A 156 -11.74 7.91 15.26
C SER A 156 -10.38 7.24 15.31
N ILE A 157 -9.42 7.72 14.50
CA ILE A 157 -8.08 7.13 14.50
C ILE A 157 -7.31 7.45 15.79
N SER A 158 -7.44 8.65 16.35
CA SER A 158 -6.83 9.00 17.64
C SER A 158 -7.34 8.09 18.77
N LEU A 159 -8.66 7.81 18.81
CA LEU A 159 -9.25 6.87 19.78
C LEU A 159 -8.72 5.44 19.58
N ALA A 160 -8.52 5.02 18.34
CA ALA A 160 -7.96 3.70 18.03
C ALA A 160 -6.49 3.58 18.51
N TYR A 161 -5.65 4.62 18.30
CA TYR A 161 -4.31 4.67 18.87
C TYR A 161 -4.34 4.57 20.38
N ARG A 162 -5.21 5.35 21.04
CA ARG A 162 -5.37 5.34 22.49
C ARG A 162 -5.73 3.95 23.04
N LYS A 163 -6.58 3.20 22.29
CA LYS A 163 -7.03 1.85 22.68
C LYS A 163 -5.99 0.78 22.43
N HIS A 164 -5.28 0.80 21.31
CA HIS A 164 -4.48 -0.32 20.81
C HIS A 164 -2.97 -0.07 20.80
N LEU A 165 -2.52 1.18 20.71
CA LEU A 165 -1.12 1.60 20.68
C LEU A 165 -0.89 2.78 21.64
N ARG A 166 -1.21 2.56 22.91
CA ARG A 166 -1.26 3.60 23.94
C ARG A 166 0.03 4.41 24.07
N ASP A 167 1.18 3.74 24.08
CA ASP A 167 2.47 4.42 24.20
C ASP A 167 2.69 5.40 23.02
N MET A 168 2.29 4.99 21.81
CA MET A 168 2.37 5.82 20.63
C MET A 168 1.36 6.97 20.68
N TYR A 169 0.14 6.72 21.16
CA TYR A 169 -0.86 7.76 21.40
C TYR A 169 -0.31 8.84 22.34
N GLU A 170 0.24 8.45 23.49
CA GLU A 170 0.74 9.39 24.51
C GLU A 170 1.87 10.28 23.92
N VAL A 171 2.79 9.68 23.18
CA VAL A 171 3.88 10.39 22.51
C VAL A 171 3.36 11.43 21.49
N PHE A 172 2.48 11.04 20.57
CA PHE A 172 2.00 11.97 19.56
C PHE A 172 0.95 12.97 20.08
N GLU A 173 0.23 12.65 21.15
CA GLU A 173 -0.66 13.58 21.83
C GLU A 173 0.14 14.72 22.53
N GLU A 174 1.30 14.41 23.12
CA GLU A 174 2.25 15.41 23.65
C GLU A 174 2.71 16.39 22.53
N GLY A 175 2.77 15.90 21.29
CA GLY A 175 3.15 16.69 20.12
C GLY A 175 2.22 17.85 19.77
N LYS A 176 1.01 17.93 20.33
CA LYS A 176 0.03 18.99 20.00
C LYS A 176 0.55 20.41 20.20
N GLU A 177 1.45 20.61 21.16
CA GLU A 177 2.04 21.91 21.43
C GLU A 177 3.13 22.30 20.39
N PHE A 178 3.66 21.30 19.68
CA PHE A 178 4.79 21.47 18.75
C PHE A 178 4.37 21.50 17.30
N TYR A 179 3.27 20.78 16.92
CA TYR A 179 2.83 20.73 15.52
C TYR A 179 2.56 22.12 14.94
N ASN A 180 2.97 22.32 13.69
CA ASN A 180 2.87 23.57 12.96
C ASN A 180 3.67 24.73 13.57
N THR A 181 4.67 24.45 14.39
CA THR A 181 5.65 25.39 14.94
C THR A 181 7.06 25.07 14.42
N LEU A 182 8.01 25.96 14.70
CA LEU A 182 9.43 25.74 14.38
C LEU A 182 10.04 24.57 15.19
N GLU A 183 9.42 24.17 16.27
CA GLU A 183 9.89 23.11 17.17
C GLU A 183 9.39 21.72 16.76
N GLU A 184 8.48 21.62 15.80
CA GLU A 184 7.90 20.35 15.33
C GLU A 184 8.98 19.35 14.90
N LYS A 185 9.95 19.83 14.10
CA LYS A 185 11.02 18.96 13.61
C LYS A 185 11.86 18.38 14.76
N GLU A 186 12.26 19.19 15.72
CA GLU A 186 13.05 18.76 16.87
C GLU A 186 12.26 17.74 17.73
N PHE A 187 10.98 18.01 17.94
CA PHE A 187 10.09 17.09 18.62
C PHE A 187 10.03 15.72 17.92
N ILE A 188 9.78 15.70 16.61
CA ILE A 188 9.68 14.45 15.84
C ILE A 188 11.02 13.71 15.79
N ASP A 189 12.14 14.40 15.59
CA ASP A 189 13.48 13.81 15.60
C ASP A 189 13.79 13.11 16.93
N ARG A 190 13.27 13.63 18.03
CA ARG A 190 13.45 13.08 19.37
C ARG A 190 12.58 11.85 19.63
N VAL A 191 11.30 11.88 19.24
CA VAL A 191 10.33 10.85 19.68
C VAL A 191 10.14 9.72 18.68
N PHE A 192 10.18 10.01 17.39
CA PHE A 192 9.85 9.06 16.33
C PHE A 192 10.76 7.81 16.31
N PRO A 193 12.10 7.93 16.50
CA PRO A 193 12.98 6.76 16.55
C PRO A 193 12.66 5.77 17.66
N GLY A 194 12.02 6.23 18.75
CA GLY A 194 11.58 5.39 19.87
C GLY A 194 10.26 4.66 19.62
N CYS A 195 9.52 5.01 18.59
CA CYS A 195 8.24 4.37 18.29
C CYS A 195 8.40 2.89 17.93
N LYS A 196 7.39 2.10 18.31
CA LYS A 196 7.32 0.68 17.95
C LYS A 196 7.26 0.53 16.41
N ASN A 197 8.10 -0.36 15.88
CA ASN A 197 8.08 -0.71 14.45
C ASN A 197 6.92 -1.68 14.18
N ILE A 198 5.79 -1.16 13.71
CA ILE A 198 4.56 -1.93 13.46
C ILE A 198 3.73 -1.26 12.34
N SER A 199 3.07 -2.07 11.50
CA SER A 199 2.13 -1.53 10.51
C SER A 199 0.82 -1.08 11.17
N ILE A 200 0.10 -0.17 10.50
CA ILE A 200 -1.24 0.27 10.91
C ILE A 200 -2.22 -0.91 10.88
N ASP A 201 -2.06 -1.85 9.95
CA ASP A 201 -2.87 -3.04 9.84
C ASP A 201 -2.78 -3.87 11.11
N TYR A 202 -1.59 -4.34 11.49
CA TYR A 202 -1.36 -5.14 12.69
C TYR A 202 -1.55 -4.37 14.00
N GLY A 203 -1.24 -3.08 13.98
CA GLY A 203 -1.30 -2.23 15.17
C GLY A 203 -2.72 -1.86 15.57
N ILE A 204 -3.57 -1.60 14.60
CA ILE A 204 -4.90 -1.00 14.79
C ILE A 204 -5.99 -1.75 14.03
N MET A 205 -5.88 -1.93 12.70
CA MET A 205 -6.99 -2.43 11.89
C MET A 205 -7.45 -3.82 12.30
N GLU A 206 -6.53 -4.75 12.49
CA GLU A 206 -6.85 -6.13 12.93
C GLU A 206 -7.40 -6.24 14.36
N LYS A 207 -7.19 -5.20 15.19
CA LYS A 207 -7.58 -5.21 16.61
C LYS A 207 -8.85 -4.43 16.89
N SER A 208 -9.30 -3.63 15.94
CA SER A 208 -10.41 -2.72 16.14
C SER A 208 -11.74 -3.37 15.78
N ASP A 209 -12.75 -3.19 16.65
CA ASP A 209 -14.07 -3.77 16.47
C ASP A 209 -14.98 -2.96 15.51
N ASN A 210 -14.59 -1.72 15.18
CA ASN A 210 -15.34 -0.78 14.35
C ASN A 210 -14.74 -0.61 12.94
N VAL A 211 -14.13 -1.67 12.39
CA VAL A 211 -13.57 -1.66 11.04
C VAL A 211 -14.63 -2.07 10.03
N TYR A 212 -14.70 -1.28 8.94
CA TYR A 212 -15.53 -1.55 7.78
C TYR A 212 -14.67 -1.53 6.51
N VAL A 213 -15.11 -2.25 5.49
CA VAL A 213 -14.51 -2.23 4.16
C VAL A 213 -15.51 -1.68 3.14
N TYR A 214 -15.05 -0.82 2.25
CA TYR A 214 -15.81 -0.34 1.10
C TYR A 214 -15.32 -1.05 -0.16
N PRO A 215 -16.14 -1.93 -0.77
CA PRO A 215 -15.77 -2.60 -2.01
C PRO A 215 -15.63 -1.60 -3.15
N ALA A 216 -14.51 -1.65 -3.87
CA ALA A 216 -14.18 -0.72 -4.93
C ALA A 216 -13.55 -1.43 -6.14
N ASP A 217 -13.73 -0.85 -7.33
CA ASP A 217 -13.13 -1.27 -8.60
C ASP A 217 -12.71 -0.05 -9.42
N PHE A 218 -11.57 0.52 -9.07
CA PHE A 218 -10.99 1.65 -9.78
C PHE A 218 -9.67 1.31 -10.51
N GLY A 219 -9.44 0.02 -10.79
CA GLY A 219 -8.23 -0.43 -11.48
C GLY A 219 -6.97 -0.25 -10.62
N TRP A 220 -7.03 -0.68 -9.35
CA TRP A 220 -5.93 -0.60 -8.40
C TRP A 220 -4.93 -1.74 -8.55
N SER A 221 -3.65 -1.41 -8.39
CA SER A 221 -2.58 -2.37 -8.14
C SER A 221 -1.49 -1.71 -7.30
N ASP A 222 -0.86 -2.47 -6.39
CA ASP A 222 0.31 -2.03 -5.64
C ASP A 222 1.62 -2.20 -6.43
N LEU A 223 1.58 -2.83 -7.61
CA LEU A 223 2.74 -3.20 -8.43
C LEU A 223 3.84 -3.94 -7.65
N GLY A 224 3.50 -4.52 -6.50
CA GLY A 224 4.44 -5.13 -5.56
C GLY A 224 4.95 -6.50 -5.97
N THR A 225 4.36 -7.10 -7.00
CA THR A 225 4.75 -8.41 -7.54
C THR A 225 4.91 -8.37 -9.06
N TRP A 226 5.68 -9.31 -9.62
CA TRP A 226 5.80 -9.45 -11.08
C TRP A 226 4.47 -9.82 -11.72
N GLY A 227 3.65 -10.62 -11.03
CA GLY A 227 2.30 -10.97 -11.48
C GLY A 227 1.37 -9.76 -11.52
N SER A 228 1.42 -8.86 -10.55
CA SER A 228 0.66 -7.61 -10.59
C SER A 228 1.16 -6.67 -11.68
N LEU A 229 2.48 -6.52 -11.84
CA LEU A 229 3.07 -5.73 -12.91
C LEU A 229 2.66 -6.27 -14.30
N TYR A 230 2.70 -7.59 -14.49
CA TYR A 230 2.34 -8.25 -15.76
C TYR A 230 0.95 -7.86 -16.26
N THR A 231 -0.02 -7.65 -15.38
CA THR A 231 -1.39 -7.26 -15.76
C THR A 231 -1.48 -5.84 -16.34
N HIS A 232 -0.42 -5.04 -16.24
CA HIS A 232 -0.35 -3.65 -16.70
C HIS A 232 0.67 -3.42 -17.83
N LEU A 233 1.35 -4.48 -18.28
CA LEU A 233 2.31 -4.39 -19.38
C LEU A 233 1.65 -4.70 -20.73
N ASP A 234 2.21 -4.14 -21.79
CA ASP A 234 1.84 -4.52 -23.15
C ASP A 234 2.30 -5.96 -23.42
N LEU A 235 1.41 -6.75 -24.01
CA LEU A 235 1.63 -8.17 -24.28
C LEU A 235 1.68 -8.41 -25.79
N ASP A 236 2.59 -9.30 -26.21
CA ASP A 236 2.59 -9.83 -27.57
C ASP A 236 1.44 -10.84 -27.81
N ASP A 237 1.32 -11.37 -29.03
CA ASP A 237 0.29 -12.34 -29.42
C ASP A 237 0.34 -13.65 -28.61
N TYR A 238 1.49 -13.97 -28.00
CA TYR A 238 1.71 -15.14 -27.14
C TYR A 238 1.66 -14.78 -25.65
N LYS A 239 1.19 -13.57 -25.33
CA LYS A 239 1.09 -13.05 -23.97
C LYS A 239 2.45 -12.91 -23.26
N ASN A 240 3.54 -12.65 -23.99
CA ASN A 240 4.79 -12.26 -23.34
C ASN A 240 4.83 -10.75 -23.16
N ALA A 241 5.26 -10.29 -21.97
CA ALA A 241 5.59 -8.90 -21.69
C ALA A 241 7.09 -8.70 -21.91
N ILE A 242 7.48 -7.85 -22.85
CA ILE A 242 8.90 -7.70 -23.23
C ILE A 242 9.34 -6.25 -22.98
N GLN A 243 10.36 -6.08 -22.16
CA GLN A 243 11.06 -4.82 -21.93
C GLN A 243 12.54 -5.00 -22.29
N GLY A 244 12.94 -4.48 -23.44
CA GLY A 244 14.27 -4.61 -24.05
C GLY A 244 14.15 -4.57 -25.57
N LYS A 245 15.15 -4.00 -26.28
CA LYS A 245 15.09 -3.78 -27.73
C LYS A 245 15.47 -5.01 -28.56
N GLU A 246 16.40 -5.79 -28.06
CA GLU A 246 17.00 -6.90 -28.81
C GLU A 246 16.65 -8.25 -28.12
N VAL A 247 15.33 -8.56 -28.05
CA VAL A 247 14.82 -9.79 -27.46
C VAL A 247 14.16 -10.65 -28.54
N MET A 248 14.62 -11.89 -28.69
CA MET A 248 14.08 -12.86 -29.64
C MET A 248 13.49 -14.05 -28.88
N LEU A 249 12.21 -14.31 -29.06
CA LEU A 249 11.48 -15.40 -28.42
C LEU A 249 11.08 -16.46 -29.42
N TYR A 250 11.36 -17.73 -29.13
CA TYR A 250 11.00 -18.89 -29.93
C TYR A 250 10.23 -19.87 -29.06
N ASP A 251 9.01 -20.22 -29.45
CA ASP A 251 8.17 -21.15 -28.68
C ASP A 251 8.04 -20.74 -27.20
N CYS A 252 7.71 -19.47 -26.95
CA CYS A 252 7.59 -18.85 -25.65
C CYS A 252 6.20 -18.25 -25.44
N SER A 253 5.64 -18.37 -24.24
CA SER A 253 4.34 -17.77 -23.91
C SER A 253 4.25 -17.35 -22.44
N GLU A 254 3.45 -16.31 -22.18
CA GLU A 254 3.09 -15.83 -20.84
C GLU A 254 4.29 -15.46 -19.96
N ASN A 255 5.42 -15.07 -20.57
CA ASN A 255 6.63 -14.69 -19.85
C ASN A 255 6.67 -13.19 -19.56
N ILE A 256 7.46 -12.81 -18.57
CA ILE A 256 7.93 -11.45 -18.35
C ILE A 256 9.43 -11.43 -18.64
N VAL A 257 9.85 -10.64 -19.61
CA VAL A 257 11.26 -10.49 -19.99
C VAL A 257 11.65 -9.03 -19.83
N LYS A 258 12.58 -8.73 -18.93
CA LYS A 258 13.12 -7.39 -18.72
C LYS A 258 14.64 -7.43 -18.76
N VAL A 259 15.19 -6.80 -19.78
CA VAL A 259 16.65 -6.75 -20.03
C VAL A 259 17.06 -5.35 -20.48
N ALA A 260 18.32 -5.01 -20.33
CA ALA A 260 18.83 -3.72 -20.80
C ALA A 260 18.74 -3.62 -22.34
N ASP A 261 18.54 -2.42 -22.86
CA ASP A 261 18.32 -2.14 -24.28
C ASP A 261 19.49 -2.51 -25.19
N ASP A 262 20.70 -2.62 -24.63
CA ASP A 262 21.93 -2.96 -25.34
C ASP A 262 22.26 -4.47 -25.30
N LYS A 263 21.37 -5.28 -24.74
CA LYS A 263 21.55 -6.74 -24.61
C LYS A 263 20.79 -7.49 -25.67
N LEU A 264 21.48 -8.32 -26.45
CA LEU A 264 20.84 -9.32 -27.29
C LEU A 264 20.51 -10.55 -26.45
N VAL A 265 19.23 -10.87 -26.37
CA VAL A 265 18.72 -12.01 -25.60
C VAL A 265 17.89 -12.92 -26.50
N VAL A 266 18.20 -14.19 -26.48
CA VAL A 266 17.47 -15.24 -27.22
C VAL A 266 16.95 -16.27 -26.24
N ILE A 267 15.65 -16.50 -26.27
CA ILE A 267 14.96 -17.43 -25.35
C ILE A 267 14.14 -18.40 -26.18
N GLN A 268 14.22 -19.69 -25.85
CA GLN A 268 13.40 -20.73 -26.47
C GLN A 268 12.73 -21.60 -25.40
N GLY A 269 11.44 -21.90 -25.61
CA GLY A 269 10.71 -22.95 -24.88
C GLY A 269 10.35 -22.57 -23.44
N LEU A 270 10.32 -21.29 -23.06
CA LEU A 270 9.88 -20.84 -21.74
C LEU A 270 8.39 -20.47 -21.75
N HIS A 271 7.66 -20.98 -20.77
CA HIS A 271 6.22 -20.71 -20.60
C HIS A 271 5.92 -20.33 -19.15
N GLY A 272 5.46 -19.10 -18.90
CA GLY A 272 5.12 -18.63 -17.56
C GLY A 272 6.34 -18.31 -16.68
N TYR A 273 7.40 -17.75 -17.27
CA TYR A 273 8.63 -17.39 -16.55
C TYR A 273 8.83 -15.89 -16.42
N ILE A 274 9.58 -15.52 -15.40
CA ILE A 274 10.18 -14.20 -15.21
C ILE A 274 11.65 -14.32 -15.59
N VAL A 275 12.09 -13.53 -16.55
CA VAL A 275 13.49 -13.43 -17.01
C VAL A 275 13.92 -11.98 -16.86
N VAL A 276 14.78 -11.70 -15.91
CA VAL A 276 15.22 -10.32 -15.60
C VAL A 276 16.73 -10.26 -15.50
N GLU A 277 17.31 -9.32 -16.22
CA GLU A 277 18.74 -8.96 -16.07
C GLU A 277 18.82 -7.57 -15.45
N ASN A 278 19.59 -7.44 -14.38
CA ASN A 278 19.87 -6.16 -13.73
C ASN A 278 21.28 -6.17 -13.15
N GLU A 279 22.08 -5.15 -13.46
CA GLU A 279 23.44 -4.94 -12.93
C GLU A 279 24.35 -6.18 -13.08
N GLY A 280 24.20 -6.93 -14.19
CA GLY A 280 24.99 -8.13 -14.49
C GLY A 280 24.51 -9.40 -13.79
N ALA A 281 23.40 -9.35 -13.03
CA ALA A 281 22.75 -10.53 -12.50
C ALA A 281 21.58 -10.92 -13.42
N LEU A 282 21.48 -12.21 -13.77
CA LEU A 282 20.36 -12.78 -14.52
C LEU A 282 19.52 -13.66 -13.60
N LEU A 283 18.24 -13.34 -13.49
CA LEU A 283 17.22 -14.15 -12.83
C LEU A 283 16.34 -14.84 -13.86
N ILE A 284 16.11 -16.14 -13.71
CA ILE A 284 15.10 -16.91 -14.43
C ILE A 284 14.33 -17.72 -13.39
N CYS A 285 13.05 -17.42 -13.19
CA CYS A 285 12.22 -18.19 -12.29
C CYS A 285 10.78 -18.28 -12.83
N LYS A 286 9.99 -19.24 -12.35
CA LYS A 286 8.58 -19.33 -12.72
C LYS A 286 7.78 -18.19 -12.10
N LYS A 287 6.77 -17.70 -12.81
CA LYS A 287 5.84 -16.67 -12.25
C LYS A 287 5.15 -17.16 -10.99
N GLU A 288 4.77 -18.44 -10.94
CA GLU A 288 4.14 -19.03 -9.75
C GLU A 288 5.02 -19.03 -8.51
N ASP A 289 6.36 -18.97 -8.69
CA ASP A 289 7.36 -18.94 -7.63
C ASP A 289 7.86 -17.52 -7.30
N GLU A 290 7.23 -16.46 -7.81
CA GLU A 290 7.71 -15.08 -7.68
C GLU A 290 7.98 -14.64 -6.23
N GLN A 291 7.26 -15.17 -5.24
CA GLN A 291 7.46 -14.85 -3.83
C GLN A 291 8.82 -15.30 -3.30
N GLN A 292 9.46 -16.29 -3.95
CA GLN A 292 10.82 -16.76 -3.60
C GLN A 292 11.92 -15.79 -4.04
N ILE A 293 11.61 -14.83 -4.95
CA ILE A 293 12.61 -13.87 -5.47
C ILE A 293 13.24 -13.08 -4.33
N LYS A 294 12.49 -12.74 -3.28
CA LYS A 294 13.03 -12.05 -2.10
C LYS A 294 14.14 -12.86 -1.41
N GLN A 295 13.95 -14.17 -1.33
CA GLN A 295 14.98 -15.08 -0.78
C GLN A 295 16.20 -15.13 -1.71
N PHE A 296 15.99 -15.27 -3.02
CA PHE A 296 17.10 -15.28 -4.00
C PHE A 296 17.95 -14.01 -3.92
N VAL A 297 17.32 -12.84 -3.83
CA VAL A 297 18.03 -11.56 -3.65
C VAL A 297 18.83 -11.53 -2.34
N THR A 298 18.27 -12.04 -1.26
CA THR A 298 18.96 -12.14 0.04
C THR A 298 20.17 -13.05 -0.06
N ASP A 299 20.05 -14.20 -0.72
CA ASP A 299 21.12 -15.16 -0.89
C ASP A 299 22.26 -14.60 -1.76
N VAL A 300 21.94 -13.83 -2.81
CA VAL A 300 22.94 -13.15 -3.65
C VAL A 300 23.68 -12.09 -2.85
N LYS A 301 22.97 -11.23 -2.09
CA LYS A 301 23.58 -10.21 -1.24
C LYS A 301 24.51 -10.81 -0.17
N SER A 302 24.15 -11.98 0.38
CA SER A 302 24.99 -12.69 1.37
C SER A 302 26.32 -13.19 0.79
N LYS A 303 26.41 -13.34 -0.54
CA LYS A 303 27.64 -13.72 -1.24
C LYS A 303 28.52 -12.52 -1.62
N GLY A 304 28.16 -11.31 -1.17
CA GLY A 304 28.95 -10.09 -1.39
C GLY A 304 28.89 -9.57 -2.83
N LYS A 305 27.79 -9.84 -3.51
CA LYS A 305 27.50 -9.31 -4.85
C LYS A 305 26.28 -8.38 -4.82
#